data_5fdc2b7b528c2e802b87e4d6b5090534
#
_entry.id   5fdc2b7b528c2e802b87e4d6b5090534
#
_cell.length_a   1.000
_cell.length_b   1.000
_cell.length_c   1.000
_cell.angle_alpha   90.00
_cell.angle_beta   90.00
_cell.angle_gamma   90.00
#
_symmetry.space_group_name_H-M   'P 1'
#
loop_
_entity.id
_entity.type
_entity.pdbx_description
1 polymer ?
#
loop_
_entity_poly.entity_id
_entity_poly.type
_entity_poly.pdbx_seq_one_letter_code
_entity_poly.pdbx_strand_id
1 'polypeptide(L)'
;MEVRYFDNSATTRIKDEVFKEMIPYLSIEYGNPSSLYSIGRSAKRAISEARRRVASLINCSPEEIYFTSCGSESDNTALKGIAYANKEKGNHIITSKIEHPAILNSCKSLENKGFKISYIDVDKDGMLNLEKLESEITDQTILISIMYANNEIGTIEPVKEIAQIAHSHGIIFHTDAVQAVGNIPIDVRKMNIDMLSLSGHKLYAPKGIGALYVKSGIEFERFMDGGHQEKNKRSGTENVAEIVALGKACQIAEKNIEQYQQKLKNLRDYCLNKIQKKIPDIYINGTMERRLPGNINISFKDLNSVELLLRLDEVGICASGGSACSSKEASPSHVLTAIGLPSELSKGALRLTFGDYNTKEDVEYLVENLVRIVEEMRKA
;
A
#
# COMPACT_ATOMS: atom_id res chain seq x y z
N MET A 1 -11.05 13.03 25.36
CA MET A 1 -11.85 12.90 24.12
C MET A 1 -11.56 11.52 23.53
N GLU A 2 -12.57 10.79 23.12
CA GLU A 2 -12.40 9.49 22.45
C GLU A 2 -11.96 9.72 21.01
N VAL A 3 -10.87 9.06 20.59
CA VAL A 3 -10.33 9.19 19.22
C VAL A 3 -11.06 8.25 18.27
N ARG A 4 -11.60 8.79 17.17
CA ARG A 4 -12.20 8.06 16.06
C ARG A 4 -11.29 8.12 14.84
N TYR A 5 -10.69 6.98 14.51
CA TYR A 5 -9.62 6.90 13.53
C TYR A 5 -10.13 6.46 12.16
N PHE A 6 -10.07 7.36 11.18
CA PHE A 6 -10.49 7.15 9.79
C PHE A 6 -9.31 7.33 8.80
N ASP A 7 -8.08 7.03 9.23
CA ASP A 7 -6.89 7.15 8.39
C ASP A 7 -6.10 5.83 8.30
N ASN A 8 -6.82 4.70 8.15
CA ASN A 8 -6.22 3.37 8.09
C ASN A 8 -5.29 3.16 6.88
N SER A 9 -5.39 3.98 5.82
CA SER A 9 -4.42 3.99 4.73
C SER A 9 -3.08 4.64 5.10
N ALA A 10 -3.02 5.48 6.14
CA ALA A 10 -1.76 6.00 6.63
C ALA A 10 -1.02 4.98 7.50
N THR A 11 -1.72 4.39 8.45
CA THR A 11 -1.24 3.29 9.31
C THR A 11 -2.42 2.63 10.00
N THR A 12 -2.24 1.42 10.54
CA THR A 12 -3.25 0.74 11.36
C THR A 12 -2.74 0.51 12.77
N ARG A 13 -3.67 0.39 13.73
CA ARG A 13 -3.38 -0.07 15.09
C ARG A 13 -3.00 -1.56 15.03
N ILE A 14 -1.97 -1.96 15.77
CA ILE A 14 -1.62 -3.38 15.91
C ILE A 14 -2.78 -4.14 16.57
N LYS A 15 -3.17 -5.29 16.01
CA LYS A 15 -4.16 -6.17 16.64
C LYS A 15 -3.60 -6.80 17.92
N ASP A 16 -4.45 -6.97 18.92
CA ASP A 16 -4.04 -7.52 20.22
C ASP A 16 -3.46 -8.93 20.09
N GLU A 17 -4.00 -9.78 19.20
CA GLU A 17 -3.46 -11.12 18.91
C GLU A 17 -2.08 -11.07 18.25
N VAL A 18 -1.85 -10.08 17.38
CA VAL A 18 -0.55 -9.83 16.73
C VAL A 18 0.46 -9.37 17.79
N PHE A 19 0.08 -8.42 18.62
CA PHE A 19 0.91 -7.91 19.71
C PHE A 19 1.31 -9.02 20.68
N LYS A 20 0.35 -9.83 21.13
CA LYS A 20 0.60 -10.96 22.04
C LYS A 20 1.57 -11.99 21.46
N GLU A 21 1.49 -12.30 20.15
CA GLU A 21 2.35 -13.30 19.52
C GLU A 21 3.80 -12.79 19.34
N MET A 22 4.02 -11.48 19.19
CA MET A 22 5.37 -10.93 19.05
C MET A 22 6.13 -10.75 20.37
N ILE A 23 5.44 -10.49 21.49
CA ILE A 23 6.06 -10.16 22.78
C ILE A 23 7.17 -11.14 23.23
N PRO A 24 6.99 -12.47 23.16
CA PRO A 24 8.01 -13.42 23.60
C PRO A 24 9.36 -13.22 22.88
N TYR A 25 9.34 -12.80 21.62
CA TYR A 25 10.54 -12.61 20.80
C TYR A 25 11.28 -11.29 21.08
N LEU A 26 10.71 -10.42 21.90
CA LEU A 26 11.39 -9.19 22.34
C LEU A 26 12.32 -9.41 23.54
N SER A 27 12.08 -10.45 24.36
CA SER A 27 12.83 -10.62 25.62
C SER A 27 13.12 -12.07 26.01
N ILE A 28 12.25 -13.04 25.69
CA ILE A 28 12.40 -14.44 26.11
C ILE A 28 13.07 -15.27 25.00
N GLU A 29 12.54 -15.21 23.80
CA GLU A 29 13.01 -15.94 22.60
C GLU A 29 13.95 -15.07 21.76
N TYR A 30 14.92 -14.41 22.40
CA TYR A 30 15.79 -13.40 21.80
C TYR A 30 16.95 -13.97 20.97
N GLY A 31 16.97 -15.28 20.72
CA GLY A 31 18.07 -15.94 20.04
C GLY A 31 18.30 -15.46 18.60
N ASN A 32 19.58 -15.33 18.20
CA ASN A 32 19.92 -15.04 16.82
C ASN A 32 19.57 -16.25 15.93
N PRO A 33 18.74 -16.11 14.89
CA PRO A 33 18.28 -17.22 14.03
C PRO A 33 19.41 -17.96 13.30
N SER A 34 20.58 -17.33 13.15
CA SER A 34 21.77 -17.93 12.53
C SER A 34 22.55 -18.84 13.48
N SER A 35 22.22 -18.82 14.79
CA SER A 35 22.95 -19.59 15.81
C SER A 35 22.46 -21.02 15.90
N LEU A 36 23.39 -21.96 16.19
CA LEU A 36 23.11 -23.40 16.22
C LEU A 36 22.47 -23.90 17.53
N TYR A 37 22.53 -23.11 18.61
CA TYR A 37 21.95 -23.46 19.89
C TYR A 37 20.40 -23.32 19.91
N SER A 38 19.77 -23.84 20.95
CA SER A 38 18.30 -24.06 21.01
C SER A 38 17.47 -22.80 20.79
N ILE A 39 17.81 -21.68 21.45
CA ILE A 39 17.07 -20.41 21.31
C ILE A 39 17.23 -19.82 19.89
N GLY A 40 18.39 -19.98 19.23
CA GLY A 40 18.55 -19.59 17.82
C GLY A 40 17.69 -20.44 16.88
N ARG A 41 17.65 -21.78 17.11
CA ARG A 41 16.77 -22.65 16.34
C ARG A 41 15.28 -22.35 16.56
N SER A 42 14.89 -21.92 17.78
CA SER A 42 13.53 -21.47 18.08
C SER A 42 13.16 -20.25 17.23
N ALA A 43 14.00 -19.21 17.25
CA ALA A 43 13.83 -18.03 16.42
C ALA A 43 13.76 -18.35 14.91
N LYS A 44 14.61 -19.22 14.41
CA LYS A 44 14.59 -19.67 13.00
C LYS A 44 13.29 -20.38 12.62
N ARG A 45 12.75 -21.23 13.52
CA ARG A 45 11.44 -21.87 13.29
C ARG A 45 10.31 -20.86 13.23
N ALA A 46 10.34 -19.84 14.12
CA ALA A 46 9.35 -18.79 14.15
C ALA A 46 9.34 -17.96 12.85
N ILE A 47 10.51 -17.59 12.33
CA ILE A 47 10.65 -16.93 11.02
C ILE A 47 10.09 -17.80 9.91
N SER A 48 10.42 -19.11 9.91
CA SER A 48 9.93 -20.03 8.87
C SER A 48 8.40 -20.16 8.90
N GLU A 49 7.79 -20.19 10.08
CA GLU A 49 6.35 -20.21 10.23
C GLU A 49 5.71 -18.89 9.75
N ALA A 50 6.25 -17.74 10.15
CA ALA A 50 5.79 -16.44 9.69
C ALA A 50 5.84 -16.33 8.16
N ARG A 51 6.92 -16.81 7.54
CA ARG A 51 7.09 -16.84 6.09
C ARG A 51 6.02 -17.68 5.40
N ARG A 52 5.67 -18.87 5.95
CA ARG A 52 4.55 -19.69 5.43
C ARG A 52 3.22 -18.95 5.48
N ARG A 53 2.94 -18.24 6.58
CA ARG A 53 1.69 -17.48 6.73
C ARG A 53 1.59 -16.31 5.75
N VAL A 54 2.71 -15.60 5.50
CA VAL A 54 2.75 -14.54 4.47
C VAL A 54 2.52 -15.14 3.08
N ALA A 55 3.20 -16.24 2.77
CA ALA A 55 3.07 -16.92 1.49
C ALA A 55 1.65 -17.45 1.23
N SER A 56 0.99 -17.99 2.27
CA SER A 56 -0.39 -18.48 2.20
C SER A 56 -1.37 -17.37 1.81
N LEU A 57 -1.25 -16.19 2.42
CA LEU A 57 -2.15 -15.05 2.17
C LEU A 57 -2.20 -14.63 0.69
N ILE A 58 -1.09 -14.74 -0.03
CA ILE A 58 -0.97 -14.33 -1.44
C ILE A 58 -0.84 -15.51 -2.42
N ASN A 59 -0.97 -16.75 -1.92
CA ASN A 59 -0.87 -18.00 -2.68
C ASN A 59 0.46 -18.18 -3.42
N CYS A 60 1.59 -18.07 -2.71
CA CYS A 60 2.93 -18.36 -3.24
C CYS A 60 3.68 -19.40 -2.40
N SER A 61 4.90 -19.76 -2.81
CA SER A 61 5.80 -20.60 -2.03
C SER A 61 6.53 -19.78 -0.97
N PRO A 62 6.78 -20.32 0.24
CA PRO A 62 7.53 -19.62 1.27
C PRO A 62 8.91 -19.16 0.83
N GLU A 63 9.53 -19.91 -0.09
CA GLU A 63 10.85 -19.59 -0.67
C GLU A 63 10.86 -18.33 -1.52
N GLU A 64 9.68 -17.86 -1.95
CA GLU A 64 9.50 -16.66 -2.77
C GLU A 64 9.30 -15.39 -1.93
N ILE A 65 9.26 -15.50 -0.61
CA ILE A 65 9.12 -14.37 0.32
C ILE A 65 10.49 -13.94 0.85
N TYR A 66 10.71 -12.63 0.88
CA TYR A 66 11.87 -11.96 1.48
C TYR A 66 11.39 -10.88 2.45
N PHE A 67 11.81 -10.94 3.72
CA PHE A 67 11.44 -9.93 4.70
C PHE A 67 12.26 -8.66 4.52
N THR A 68 11.60 -7.53 4.63
CA THR A 68 12.14 -6.18 4.52
C THR A 68 11.70 -5.35 5.74
N SER A 69 12.21 -4.13 5.88
CA SER A 69 11.79 -3.24 6.99
C SER A 69 10.47 -2.50 6.70
N CYS A 70 10.04 -2.40 5.46
CA CYS A 70 8.81 -1.68 5.07
C CYS A 70 8.52 -1.86 3.58
N GLY A 71 7.34 -1.40 3.13
CA GLY A 71 6.98 -1.37 1.72
C GLY A 71 7.99 -0.59 0.86
N SER A 72 8.48 0.56 1.35
CA SER A 72 9.48 1.34 0.60
C SER A 72 10.79 0.61 0.38
N GLU A 73 11.27 -0.23 1.33
CA GLU A 73 12.43 -1.09 1.11
C GLU A 73 12.10 -2.17 0.05
N SER A 74 10.90 -2.76 0.11
CA SER A 74 10.45 -3.74 -0.88
C SER A 74 10.43 -3.15 -2.29
N ASP A 75 9.83 -1.97 -2.46
CA ASP A 75 9.76 -1.26 -3.74
C ASP A 75 11.14 -0.90 -4.29
N ASN A 76 12.01 -0.35 -3.45
CA ASN A 76 13.39 -0.04 -3.84
C ASN A 76 14.16 -1.30 -4.25
N THR A 77 13.97 -2.41 -3.52
CA THR A 77 14.61 -3.69 -3.83
C THR A 77 14.10 -4.23 -5.16
N ALA A 78 12.80 -4.18 -5.40
CA ALA A 78 12.20 -4.61 -6.66
C ALA A 78 12.73 -3.79 -7.85
N LEU A 79 12.57 -2.46 -7.81
CA LEU A 79 12.95 -1.60 -8.93
C LEU A 79 14.44 -1.61 -9.20
N LYS A 80 15.25 -1.30 -8.17
CA LYS A 80 16.71 -1.21 -8.32
C LYS A 80 17.36 -2.57 -8.53
N GLY A 81 16.84 -3.61 -7.84
CA GLY A 81 17.33 -4.98 -7.97
C GLY A 81 17.15 -5.50 -9.40
N ILE A 82 15.97 -5.31 -10.00
CA ILE A 82 15.72 -5.69 -11.40
C ILE A 82 16.50 -4.83 -12.37
N ALA A 83 16.53 -3.50 -12.15
CA ALA A 83 17.25 -2.58 -13.02
C ALA A 83 18.73 -2.97 -13.15
N TYR A 84 19.40 -3.24 -12.04
CA TYR A 84 20.83 -3.58 -12.05
C TYR A 84 21.10 -4.99 -12.54
N ALA A 85 20.27 -5.97 -12.21
CA ALA A 85 20.40 -7.34 -12.68
C ALA A 85 20.17 -7.49 -14.21
N ASN A 86 19.42 -6.58 -14.83
CA ASN A 86 19.04 -6.66 -16.23
C ASN A 86 19.63 -5.52 -17.09
N LYS A 87 20.58 -4.73 -16.60
CA LYS A 87 21.15 -3.57 -17.31
C LYS A 87 21.75 -3.91 -18.69
N GLU A 88 22.23 -5.13 -18.89
CA GLU A 88 22.77 -5.60 -20.17
C GLU A 88 21.65 -5.99 -21.17
N LYS A 89 20.42 -6.22 -20.69
CA LYS A 89 19.26 -6.54 -21.54
C LYS A 89 18.51 -5.29 -21.98
N GLY A 90 18.55 -4.23 -21.16
CA GLY A 90 17.88 -2.98 -21.44
C GLY A 90 17.94 -2.00 -20.27
N ASN A 91 17.45 -0.79 -20.50
CA ASN A 91 17.50 0.29 -19.52
C ASN A 91 16.17 1.05 -19.39
N HIS A 92 15.06 0.46 -19.83
CA HIS A 92 13.76 1.12 -19.81
C HIS A 92 12.82 0.48 -18.76
N ILE A 93 12.14 1.32 -17.99
CA ILE A 93 11.15 0.93 -16.96
C ILE A 93 9.87 1.71 -17.20
N ILE A 94 8.72 1.05 -17.08
CA ILE A 94 7.40 1.69 -17.19
C ILE A 94 6.74 1.69 -15.83
N THR A 95 6.16 2.83 -15.44
CA THR A 95 5.40 3.00 -14.20
C THR A 95 4.24 3.97 -14.41
N SER A 96 3.39 4.19 -13.39
CA SER A 96 2.27 5.13 -13.47
C SER A 96 2.58 6.48 -12.80
N LYS A 97 1.82 7.52 -13.15
CA LYS A 97 1.92 8.83 -12.50
C LYS A 97 1.31 8.88 -11.09
N ILE A 98 0.52 7.88 -10.71
CA ILE A 98 -0.19 7.84 -9.41
C ILE A 98 0.48 6.94 -8.38
N GLU A 99 1.70 6.48 -8.65
CA GLU A 99 2.46 5.61 -7.74
C GLU A 99 2.78 6.28 -6.40
N HIS A 100 3.04 5.42 -5.40
CA HIS A 100 3.58 5.88 -4.13
C HIS A 100 4.97 6.55 -4.32
N PRO A 101 5.33 7.58 -3.52
CA PRO A 101 6.64 8.23 -3.59
C PRO A 101 7.85 7.27 -3.55
N ALA A 102 7.72 6.08 -2.92
CA ALA A 102 8.78 5.06 -2.92
C ALA A 102 9.11 4.56 -4.33
N ILE A 103 8.11 4.41 -5.20
CA ILE A 103 8.29 4.06 -6.61
C ILE A 103 8.80 5.26 -7.40
N LEU A 104 8.09 6.42 -7.33
CA LEU A 104 8.44 7.61 -8.12
C LEU A 104 9.87 8.09 -7.84
N ASN A 105 10.26 8.16 -6.56
CA ASN A 105 11.62 8.58 -6.20
C ASN A 105 12.69 7.53 -6.54
N SER A 106 12.34 6.23 -6.52
CA SER A 106 13.24 5.17 -7.00
C SER A 106 13.46 5.27 -8.50
N CYS A 107 12.40 5.51 -9.27
CA CYS A 107 12.48 5.78 -10.71
C CYS A 107 13.37 6.99 -10.99
N LYS A 108 13.13 8.13 -10.33
CA LYS A 108 13.97 9.34 -10.45
C LYS A 108 15.44 9.07 -10.11
N SER A 109 15.69 8.24 -9.09
CA SER A 109 17.08 7.82 -8.77
C SER A 109 17.71 6.98 -9.88
N LEU A 110 16.93 6.14 -10.56
CA LEU A 110 17.38 5.32 -11.69
C LEU A 110 17.60 6.17 -12.95
N GLU A 111 16.77 7.19 -13.21
CA GLU A 111 17.00 8.17 -14.29
C GLU A 111 18.37 8.83 -14.16
N ASN A 112 18.77 9.24 -12.94
CA ASN A 112 20.09 9.81 -12.67
C ASN A 112 21.24 8.81 -12.89
N LYS A 113 20.94 7.52 -13.11
CA LYS A 113 21.89 6.45 -13.41
C LYS A 113 21.80 5.93 -14.84
N GLY A 114 21.07 6.65 -15.71
CA GLY A 114 20.99 6.38 -17.15
C GLY A 114 19.86 5.45 -17.57
N PHE A 115 18.93 5.08 -16.66
CA PHE A 115 17.71 4.40 -17.03
C PHE A 115 16.69 5.39 -17.63
N LYS A 116 15.85 4.90 -18.53
CA LYS A 116 14.71 5.63 -19.08
C LYS A 116 13.45 5.21 -18.35
N ILE A 117 12.60 6.17 -18.00
CA ILE A 117 11.35 5.88 -17.30
C ILE A 117 10.17 6.45 -18.09
N SER A 118 9.21 5.61 -18.43
CA SER A 118 7.90 6.06 -18.95
C SER A 118 6.89 6.10 -17.81
N TYR A 119 6.29 7.27 -17.58
CA TYR A 119 5.23 7.49 -16.58
C TYR A 119 3.88 7.53 -17.29
N ILE A 120 3.10 6.47 -17.18
CA ILE A 120 1.81 6.34 -17.85
C ILE A 120 0.75 7.19 -17.15
N ASP A 121 -0.02 7.91 -17.95
CA ASP A 121 -1.19 8.67 -17.48
C ASP A 121 -2.32 7.71 -17.07
N VAL A 122 -3.16 8.21 -16.19
CA VAL A 122 -4.42 7.57 -15.79
C VAL A 122 -5.60 8.43 -16.24
N ASP A 123 -6.78 7.84 -16.29
CA ASP A 123 -8.01 8.57 -16.55
C ASP A 123 -8.53 9.30 -15.29
N LYS A 124 -9.67 9.98 -15.40
CA LYS A 124 -10.34 10.68 -14.28
C LYS A 124 -10.73 9.78 -13.10
N ASP A 125 -10.84 8.49 -13.33
CA ASP A 125 -11.16 7.46 -12.33
C ASP A 125 -9.88 6.86 -11.71
N GLY A 126 -8.71 7.30 -12.17
CA GLY A 126 -7.41 6.83 -11.73
C GLY A 126 -7.03 5.48 -12.33
N MET A 127 -7.69 5.04 -13.41
CA MET A 127 -7.42 3.78 -14.10
C MET A 127 -6.34 3.96 -15.14
N LEU A 128 -5.39 3.02 -15.17
CA LEU A 128 -4.33 3.00 -16.16
C LEU A 128 -4.86 2.70 -17.57
N ASN A 129 -4.37 3.43 -18.58
CA ASN A 129 -4.65 3.14 -19.97
C ASN A 129 -3.74 2.00 -20.46
N LEU A 130 -4.32 0.81 -20.66
CA LEU A 130 -3.57 -0.40 -21.08
C LEU A 130 -2.99 -0.29 -22.50
N GLU A 131 -3.70 0.34 -23.44
CA GLU A 131 -3.20 0.55 -24.81
C GLU A 131 -1.98 1.48 -24.79
N LYS A 132 -2.04 2.55 -23.98
CA LYS A 132 -0.90 3.45 -23.79
C LYS A 132 0.27 2.74 -23.13
N LEU A 133 0.04 1.92 -22.10
CA LEU A 133 1.06 1.10 -21.46
C LEU A 133 1.77 0.23 -22.51
N GLU A 134 1.02 -0.51 -23.31
CA GLU A 134 1.56 -1.41 -24.33
C GLU A 134 2.33 -0.66 -25.43
N SER A 135 1.85 0.51 -25.84
CA SER A 135 2.51 1.35 -26.85
C SER A 135 3.85 1.96 -26.39
N GLU A 136 4.09 2.06 -25.08
CA GLU A 136 5.37 2.53 -24.52
C GLU A 136 6.42 1.42 -24.38
N ILE A 137 6.04 0.16 -24.60
CA ILE A 137 6.97 -0.97 -24.54
C ILE A 137 7.96 -0.90 -25.72
N THR A 138 9.24 -1.09 -25.41
CA THR A 138 10.33 -1.15 -26.38
C THR A 138 11.17 -2.41 -26.13
N ASP A 139 12.10 -2.72 -27.01
CA ASP A 139 13.10 -3.80 -26.85
C ASP A 139 14.07 -3.55 -25.67
N GLN A 140 14.10 -2.32 -25.13
CA GLN A 140 14.88 -1.94 -23.97
C GLN A 140 14.08 -2.04 -22.65
N THR A 141 12.79 -2.41 -22.70
CA THR A 141 11.93 -2.46 -21.50
C THR A 141 12.22 -3.73 -20.70
N ILE A 142 12.63 -3.55 -19.44
CA ILE A 142 13.03 -4.65 -18.54
C ILE A 142 12.07 -4.85 -17.36
N LEU A 143 11.27 -3.83 -17.05
CA LEU A 143 10.36 -3.84 -15.90
C LEU A 143 9.13 -2.99 -16.16
N ILE A 144 7.97 -3.50 -15.81
CA ILE A 144 6.74 -2.75 -15.60
C ILE A 144 6.41 -2.79 -14.11
N SER A 145 6.25 -1.61 -13.49
CA SER A 145 5.93 -1.48 -12.05
C SER A 145 4.71 -0.60 -11.89
N ILE A 146 3.56 -1.21 -11.59
CA ILE A 146 2.28 -0.53 -11.41
C ILE A 146 1.67 -0.94 -10.07
N MET A 147 1.24 0.03 -9.26
CA MET A 147 0.61 -0.25 -7.98
C MET A 147 -0.68 -1.05 -8.15
N TYR A 148 -0.95 -1.92 -7.18
CA TYR A 148 -2.17 -2.73 -7.19
C TYR A 148 -3.41 -1.90 -6.91
N ALA A 149 -3.31 -1.00 -5.93
CA ALA A 149 -4.39 -0.10 -5.54
C ALA A 149 -3.83 1.22 -5.00
N ASN A 150 -4.45 2.32 -5.39
CA ASN A 150 -4.00 3.64 -4.98
C ASN A 150 -4.40 3.97 -3.53
N ASN A 151 -3.45 4.47 -2.75
CA ASN A 151 -3.61 4.78 -1.33
C ASN A 151 -4.44 6.05 -1.05
N GLU A 152 -4.65 6.90 -2.05
CA GLU A 152 -5.42 8.15 -1.90
C GLU A 152 -6.86 7.95 -2.37
N ILE A 153 -7.06 7.64 -3.63
CA ILE A 153 -8.37 7.51 -4.26
C ILE A 153 -8.96 6.10 -4.21
N GLY A 154 -8.18 5.12 -3.77
CA GLY A 154 -8.63 3.74 -3.59
C GLY A 154 -8.82 2.93 -4.87
N THR A 155 -8.59 3.48 -6.05
CA THR A 155 -8.73 2.79 -7.34
C THR A 155 -7.85 1.54 -7.40
N ILE A 156 -8.42 0.42 -7.84
CA ILE A 156 -7.76 -0.88 -8.02
C ILE A 156 -7.42 -1.06 -9.49
N GLU A 157 -6.14 -1.21 -9.81
CA GLU A 157 -5.64 -1.36 -11.18
C GLU A 157 -5.92 -2.75 -11.76
N PRO A 158 -5.99 -2.91 -13.09
CA PRO A 158 -6.19 -4.18 -13.78
C PRO A 158 -4.90 -5.01 -13.80
N VAL A 159 -4.41 -5.42 -12.63
CA VAL A 159 -3.10 -6.04 -12.41
C VAL A 159 -2.89 -7.30 -13.24
N LYS A 160 -3.95 -8.12 -13.42
CA LYS A 160 -3.87 -9.34 -14.19
C LYS A 160 -3.65 -9.06 -15.69
N GLU A 161 -4.35 -8.08 -16.21
CA GLU A 161 -4.24 -7.64 -17.60
C GLU A 161 -2.87 -7.01 -17.86
N ILE A 162 -2.37 -6.19 -16.92
CA ILE A 162 -1.03 -5.60 -16.97
C ILE A 162 0.05 -6.70 -16.97
N ALA A 163 -0.08 -7.71 -16.10
CA ALA A 163 0.83 -8.85 -16.08
C ALA A 163 0.83 -9.63 -17.41
N GLN A 164 -0.34 -9.79 -18.03
CA GLN A 164 -0.45 -10.44 -19.35
C GLN A 164 0.30 -9.65 -20.44
N ILE A 165 0.13 -8.33 -20.48
CA ILE A 165 0.86 -7.46 -21.40
C ILE A 165 2.37 -7.58 -21.15
N ALA A 166 2.84 -7.44 -19.91
CA ALA A 166 4.26 -7.57 -19.58
C ALA A 166 4.85 -8.89 -20.08
N HIS A 167 4.17 -10.00 -19.80
CA HIS A 167 4.67 -11.33 -20.17
C HIS A 167 4.59 -11.63 -21.65
N SER A 168 3.64 -11.07 -22.40
CA SER A 168 3.61 -11.21 -23.88
C SER A 168 4.84 -10.59 -24.55
N HIS A 169 5.51 -9.67 -23.86
CA HIS A 169 6.76 -9.03 -24.28
C HIS A 169 8.01 -9.53 -23.52
N GLY A 170 7.87 -10.54 -22.65
CA GLY A 170 9.00 -11.09 -21.88
C GLY A 170 9.53 -10.15 -20.78
N ILE A 171 8.71 -9.22 -20.31
CA ILE A 171 9.04 -8.18 -19.33
C ILE A 171 8.61 -8.64 -17.93
N ILE A 172 9.43 -8.33 -16.91
CA ILE A 172 9.12 -8.59 -15.50
C ILE A 172 8.04 -7.61 -15.03
N PHE A 173 7.06 -8.12 -14.28
CA PHE A 173 6.00 -7.32 -13.69
C PHE A 173 6.10 -7.25 -12.17
N HIS A 174 6.22 -6.03 -11.64
CA HIS A 174 6.15 -5.71 -10.20
C HIS A 174 4.89 -4.93 -9.88
N THR A 175 4.32 -5.18 -8.70
CA THR A 175 3.21 -4.38 -8.16
C THR A 175 3.46 -3.96 -6.71
N ASP A 176 3.33 -2.66 -6.41
CA ASP A 176 3.16 -2.18 -5.03
C ASP A 176 1.74 -2.54 -4.57
N ALA A 177 1.63 -3.58 -3.76
CA ALA A 177 0.37 -4.06 -3.21
C ALA A 177 0.18 -3.69 -1.72
N VAL A 178 0.92 -2.70 -1.23
CA VAL A 178 0.89 -2.27 0.17
C VAL A 178 -0.53 -1.92 0.64
N GLN A 179 -1.37 -1.34 -0.22
CA GLN A 179 -2.76 -1.03 0.11
C GLN A 179 -3.74 -2.17 -0.19
N ALA A 180 -3.32 -3.18 -0.95
CA ALA A 180 -4.19 -4.27 -1.39
C ALA A 180 -4.10 -5.50 -0.49
N VAL A 181 -2.89 -5.89 -0.07
CA VAL A 181 -2.67 -7.07 0.79
C VAL A 181 -3.43 -6.91 2.11
N GLY A 182 -4.26 -7.92 2.44
CA GLY A 182 -5.11 -7.93 3.63
C GLY A 182 -6.40 -7.12 3.50
N ASN A 183 -6.58 -6.33 2.44
CA ASN A 183 -7.81 -5.59 2.15
C ASN A 183 -8.66 -6.23 1.04
N ILE A 184 -8.02 -6.90 0.09
CA ILE A 184 -8.67 -7.64 -1.00
C ILE A 184 -7.94 -8.98 -1.23
N PRO A 185 -8.62 -10.02 -1.76
CA PRO A 185 -7.97 -11.29 -2.10
C PRO A 185 -6.92 -11.10 -3.19
N ILE A 186 -5.73 -11.65 -2.97
CA ILE A 186 -4.64 -11.66 -3.95
C ILE A 186 -4.17 -13.09 -4.15
N ASP A 187 -4.05 -13.50 -5.42
CA ASP A 187 -3.47 -14.78 -5.81
C ASP A 187 -2.41 -14.50 -6.88
N VAL A 188 -1.15 -14.42 -6.45
CA VAL A 188 -0.04 -14.04 -7.34
C VAL A 188 0.14 -15.00 -8.51
N ARG A 189 -0.23 -16.28 -8.33
CA ARG A 189 -0.14 -17.30 -9.40
C ARG A 189 -1.22 -17.11 -10.45
N LYS A 190 -2.50 -16.94 -10.04
CA LYS A 190 -3.61 -16.70 -10.97
C LYS A 190 -3.51 -15.37 -11.69
N MET A 191 -2.93 -14.36 -11.04
CA MET A 191 -2.72 -13.04 -11.60
C MET A 191 -1.40 -12.94 -12.38
N ASN A 192 -0.56 -13.98 -12.29
CA ASN A 192 0.75 -14.05 -12.94
C ASN A 192 1.67 -12.87 -12.57
N ILE A 193 1.69 -12.50 -11.28
CA ILE A 193 2.56 -11.45 -10.75
C ILE A 193 3.96 -12.03 -10.52
N ASP A 194 5.01 -11.30 -10.92
CA ASP A 194 6.39 -11.72 -10.74
C ASP A 194 7.00 -11.19 -9.44
N MET A 195 6.65 -9.95 -9.05
CA MET A 195 7.10 -9.35 -7.79
C MET A 195 5.97 -8.55 -7.16
N LEU A 196 5.89 -8.58 -5.82
CA LEU A 196 4.87 -7.87 -5.06
C LEU A 196 5.43 -7.34 -3.75
N SER A 197 5.24 -6.03 -3.52
CA SER A 197 5.60 -5.36 -2.28
C SER A 197 4.44 -5.30 -1.30
N LEU A 198 4.70 -5.56 0.00
CA LEU A 198 3.72 -5.39 1.08
C LEU A 198 4.36 -4.78 2.34
N SER A 199 3.53 -4.18 3.20
CA SER A 199 3.96 -3.53 4.44
C SER A 199 3.07 -3.90 5.61
N GLY A 200 3.67 -4.33 6.72
CA GLY A 200 2.95 -4.86 7.88
C GLY A 200 1.97 -3.87 8.52
N HIS A 201 2.35 -2.61 8.63
CA HIS A 201 1.52 -1.60 9.29
C HIS A 201 0.24 -1.21 8.54
N LYS A 202 0.01 -1.73 7.35
CA LYS A 202 -1.25 -1.56 6.61
C LYS A 202 -2.22 -2.71 6.83
N LEU A 203 -1.77 -3.80 7.45
CA LEU A 203 -2.59 -4.96 7.79
C LEU A 203 -2.53 -5.35 9.27
N TYR A 204 -2.47 -4.34 10.14
CA TYR A 204 -2.53 -4.50 11.61
C TYR A 204 -1.32 -5.19 12.24
N ALA A 205 -0.16 -5.21 11.57
CA ALA A 205 1.14 -5.53 12.13
C ALA A 205 1.90 -4.25 12.54
N PRO A 206 3.05 -4.34 13.22
CA PRO A 206 3.84 -3.17 13.57
C PRO A 206 4.42 -2.45 12.35
N LYS A 207 4.84 -1.20 12.54
CA LYS A 207 5.76 -0.49 11.66
C LYS A 207 7.15 -1.16 11.78
N GLY A 208 7.99 -1.02 10.75
CA GLY A 208 9.34 -1.59 10.77
C GLY A 208 9.44 -2.97 10.12
N ILE A 209 8.35 -3.51 9.58
CA ILE A 209 8.31 -4.79 8.87
C ILE A 209 7.52 -4.70 7.56
N GLY A 210 8.05 -5.34 6.53
CA GLY A 210 7.42 -5.58 5.25
C GLY A 210 7.89 -6.89 4.65
N ALA A 211 7.44 -7.19 3.46
CA ALA A 211 7.96 -8.30 2.67
C ALA A 211 7.91 -7.99 1.17
N LEU A 212 8.83 -8.61 0.45
CA LEU A 212 8.85 -8.66 -1.00
C LEU A 212 8.61 -10.12 -1.43
N TYR A 213 7.57 -10.35 -2.22
CA TYR A 213 7.42 -11.57 -2.99
C TYR A 213 8.23 -11.45 -4.28
N VAL A 214 9.00 -12.49 -4.59
CA VAL A 214 9.72 -12.62 -5.86
C VAL A 214 9.50 -14.04 -6.36
N LYS A 215 8.88 -14.18 -7.52
CA LYS A 215 8.62 -15.46 -8.19
C LYS A 215 9.92 -16.21 -8.45
N SER A 216 9.92 -17.51 -8.20
CA SER A 216 11.08 -18.36 -8.43
C SER A 216 11.60 -18.23 -9.86
N GLY A 217 12.91 -18.08 -10.01
CA GLY A 217 13.58 -17.89 -11.31
C GLY A 217 13.79 -16.40 -11.70
N ILE A 218 13.25 -15.46 -10.95
CA ILE A 218 13.56 -14.04 -11.16
C ILE A 218 14.86 -13.69 -10.43
N GLU A 219 15.87 -13.25 -11.18
CA GLU A 219 17.12 -12.75 -10.63
C GLU A 219 17.04 -11.25 -10.38
N PHE A 220 17.49 -10.84 -9.19
CA PHE A 220 17.58 -9.43 -8.80
C PHE A 220 18.81 -9.17 -7.94
N GLU A 221 19.37 -7.98 -8.02
CA GLU A 221 20.44 -7.56 -7.13
C GLU A 221 19.87 -7.17 -5.76
N ARG A 222 20.63 -7.47 -4.70
CA ARG A 222 20.26 -7.05 -3.35
C ARG A 222 20.37 -5.53 -3.19
N PHE A 223 19.43 -4.95 -2.46
CA PHE A 223 19.43 -3.52 -2.18
C PHE A 223 20.41 -3.12 -1.07
N MET A 224 20.62 -4.02 -0.08
CA MET A 224 21.47 -3.77 1.09
C MET A 224 22.57 -4.85 1.20
N ASP A 225 23.82 -4.40 1.21
CA ASP A 225 24.99 -5.26 1.36
C ASP A 225 25.25 -5.66 2.81
N GLY A 226 25.83 -6.85 3.04
CA GLY A 226 26.20 -7.36 4.37
C GLY A 226 26.22 -8.87 4.46
N GLY A 227 25.66 -9.43 5.54
CA GLY A 227 25.61 -10.87 5.80
C GLY A 227 24.68 -11.65 4.85
N HIS A 228 24.53 -12.94 5.12
CA HIS A 228 23.87 -13.89 4.22
C HIS A 228 22.37 -14.13 4.54
N GLN A 229 21.74 -13.23 5.32
CA GLN A 229 20.34 -13.36 5.67
C GLN A 229 19.43 -13.29 4.41
N GLU A 230 18.19 -13.70 4.56
CA GLU A 230 17.20 -13.74 3.46
C GLU A 230 17.81 -14.27 2.15
N LYS A 231 18.50 -15.40 2.22
CA LYS A 231 19.11 -16.09 1.05
C LYS A 231 20.10 -15.20 0.26
N ASN A 232 20.89 -14.39 0.96
CA ASN A 232 21.80 -13.39 0.41
C ASN A 232 21.13 -12.22 -0.36
N LYS A 233 19.83 -12.03 -0.21
CA LYS A 233 19.10 -10.98 -0.92
C LYS A 233 18.76 -9.77 -0.04
N ARG A 234 18.78 -9.93 1.30
CA ARG A 234 18.59 -8.83 2.26
C ARG A 234 19.41 -9.08 3.53
N SER A 235 20.40 -8.27 3.74
CA SER A 235 21.35 -8.41 4.85
C SER A 235 20.85 -7.80 6.16
N GLY A 236 21.47 -8.18 7.29
CA GLY A 236 21.13 -7.73 8.63
C GLY A 236 20.40 -8.80 9.43
N THR A 237 20.69 -8.89 10.73
CA THR A 237 20.02 -9.83 11.64
C THR A 237 18.51 -9.66 11.57
N GLU A 238 17.80 -10.77 11.41
CA GLU A 238 16.35 -10.79 11.22
C GLU A 238 15.64 -10.25 12.48
N ASN A 239 14.68 -9.34 12.27
CA ASN A 239 13.82 -8.81 13.32
C ASN A 239 12.70 -9.82 13.64
N VAL A 240 13.06 -10.83 14.45
CA VAL A 240 12.20 -11.99 14.73
C VAL A 240 10.81 -11.59 15.22
N ALA A 241 10.75 -10.65 16.15
CA ALA A 241 9.50 -10.21 16.77
C ALA A 241 8.51 -9.62 15.73
N GLU A 242 9.00 -8.73 14.88
CA GLU A 242 8.15 -8.09 13.87
C GLU A 242 7.84 -9.02 12.70
N ILE A 243 8.75 -9.93 12.33
CA ILE A 243 8.49 -10.98 11.34
C ILE A 243 7.35 -11.89 11.81
N VAL A 244 7.37 -12.32 13.09
CA VAL A 244 6.31 -13.13 13.69
C VAL A 244 4.99 -12.36 13.72
N ALA A 245 5.04 -11.08 14.07
CA ALA A 245 3.86 -10.20 14.05
C ALA A 245 3.25 -10.08 12.65
N LEU A 246 4.08 -9.89 11.61
CA LEU A 246 3.61 -9.86 10.22
C LEU A 246 2.96 -11.18 9.82
N GLY A 247 3.60 -12.32 10.14
CA GLY A 247 3.03 -13.65 9.87
C GLY A 247 1.68 -13.85 10.54
N LYS A 248 1.53 -13.38 11.80
CA LYS A 248 0.25 -13.44 12.53
C LYS A 248 -0.82 -12.56 11.91
N ALA A 249 -0.47 -11.34 11.53
CA ALA A 249 -1.39 -10.43 10.84
C ALA A 249 -1.88 -11.03 9.52
N CYS A 250 -0.98 -11.61 8.72
CA CYS A 250 -1.34 -12.32 7.48
C CYS A 250 -2.28 -13.49 7.72
N GLN A 251 -2.03 -14.32 8.75
CA GLN A 251 -2.91 -15.43 9.12
C GLN A 251 -4.32 -14.96 9.49
N ILE A 252 -4.44 -13.83 10.21
CA ILE A 252 -5.73 -13.26 10.58
C ILE A 252 -6.44 -12.70 9.35
N ALA A 253 -5.71 -11.99 8.48
CA ALA A 253 -6.26 -11.44 7.25
C ALA A 253 -6.79 -12.54 6.32
N GLU A 254 -6.02 -13.61 6.09
CA GLU A 254 -6.43 -14.75 5.24
C GLU A 254 -7.76 -15.37 5.70
N LYS A 255 -7.93 -15.55 7.01
CA LYS A 255 -9.14 -16.17 7.57
C LYS A 255 -10.40 -15.29 7.46
N ASN A 256 -10.23 -13.97 7.45
CA ASN A 256 -11.34 -13.04 7.63
C ASN A 256 -11.58 -12.11 6.43
N ILE A 257 -10.83 -12.26 5.34
CA ILE A 257 -10.77 -11.26 4.26
C ILE A 257 -12.14 -10.92 3.66
N GLU A 258 -13.00 -11.91 3.43
CA GLU A 258 -14.34 -11.69 2.85
C GLU A 258 -15.25 -10.92 3.80
N GLN A 259 -15.29 -11.33 5.09
CA GLN A 259 -16.09 -10.64 6.10
C GLN A 259 -15.58 -9.21 6.33
N TYR A 260 -14.26 -9.06 6.34
CA TYR A 260 -13.62 -7.77 6.49
C TYR A 260 -13.95 -6.83 5.33
N GLN A 261 -13.85 -7.30 4.09
CA GLN A 261 -14.24 -6.52 2.91
C GLN A 261 -15.71 -6.08 2.97
N GLN A 262 -16.62 -7.01 3.32
CA GLN A 262 -18.04 -6.70 3.39
C GLN A 262 -18.35 -5.66 4.48
N LYS A 263 -17.71 -5.79 5.65
CA LYS A 263 -17.82 -4.81 6.74
C LYS A 263 -17.39 -3.42 6.29
N LEU A 264 -16.18 -3.32 5.69
CA LEU A 264 -15.63 -2.04 5.24
C LEU A 264 -16.48 -1.41 4.14
N LYS A 265 -16.92 -2.20 3.16
CA LYS A 265 -17.81 -1.74 2.09
C LYS A 265 -19.12 -1.18 2.66
N ASN A 266 -19.73 -1.88 3.61
CA ASN A 266 -20.98 -1.42 4.25
C ASN A 266 -20.77 -0.10 5.00
N LEU A 267 -19.68 0.05 5.76
CA LEU A 267 -19.36 1.30 6.48
C LEU A 267 -19.08 2.44 5.51
N ARG A 268 -18.29 2.19 4.46
CA ARG A 268 -17.98 3.15 3.41
C ARG A 268 -19.24 3.66 2.72
N ASP A 269 -20.06 2.74 2.22
CA ASP A 269 -21.25 3.08 1.47
C ASP A 269 -22.29 3.80 2.35
N TYR A 270 -22.41 3.39 3.62
CA TYR A 270 -23.25 4.07 4.60
C TYR A 270 -22.77 5.51 4.86
N CYS A 271 -21.47 5.70 5.07
CA CYS A 271 -20.87 7.01 5.28
C CYS A 271 -21.08 7.92 4.06
N LEU A 272 -20.72 7.43 2.87
CA LEU A 272 -20.81 8.17 1.64
C LEU A 272 -22.25 8.61 1.34
N ASN A 273 -23.22 7.71 1.46
CA ASN A 273 -24.65 8.01 1.28
C ASN A 273 -25.15 9.12 2.21
N LYS A 274 -24.69 9.15 3.47
CA LYS A 274 -25.05 10.19 4.42
C LYS A 274 -24.40 11.54 4.08
N ILE A 275 -23.12 11.54 3.70
CA ILE A 275 -22.40 12.75 3.29
C ILE A 275 -23.11 13.36 2.06
N GLN A 276 -23.37 12.56 1.01
CA GLN A 276 -24.01 13.05 -0.22
C GLN A 276 -25.41 13.64 0.01
N LYS A 277 -26.17 13.12 0.98
CA LYS A 277 -27.50 13.65 1.32
C LYS A 277 -27.47 14.97 2.09
N LYS A 278 -26.40 15.21 2.86
CA LYS A 278 -26.36 16.33 3.80
C LYS A 278 -25.45 17.45 3.36
N ILE A 279 -24.42 17.18 2.55
CA ILE A 279 -23.43 18.17 2.12
C ILE A 279 -23.52 18.34 0.60
N PRO A 280 -23.98 19.49 0.10
CA PRO A 280 -23.97 19.78 -1.33
C PRO A 280 -22.55 20.07 -1.84
N ASP A 281 -22.38 20.17 -3.16
CA ASP A 281 -21.15 20.53 -3.85
C ASP A 281 -19.93 19.72 -3.42
N ILE A 282 -20.09 18.38 -3.44
CA ILE A 282 -19.01 17.42 -3.21
C ILE A 282 -18.71 16.64 -4.49
N TYR A 283 -17.44 16.24 -4.63
CA TYR A 283 -16.95 15.46 -5.76
C TYR A 283 -16.23 14.21 -5.24
N ILE A 284 -16.64 13.04 -5.72
CA ILE A 284 -15.97 11.78 -5.38
C ILE A 284 -14.80 11.60 -6.34
N ASN A 285 -13.59 11.45 -5.80
CA ASN A 285 -12.37 11.27 -6.58
C ASN A 285 -12.11 9.79 -6.80
N GLY A 286 -11.84 9.39 -8.05
CA GLY A 286 -11.63 8.00 -8.47
C GLY A 286 -12.93 7.21 -8.65
N THR A 287 -12.81 6.00 -9.19
CA THR A 287 -13.96 5.12 -9.47
C THR A 287 -14.61 4.56 -8.19
N MET A 288 -15.92 4.26 -8.24
CA MET A 288 -16.62 3.52 -7.16
C MET A 288 -16.72 2.01 -7.46
N GLU A 289 -16.52 1.59 -8.70
CA GLU A 289 -16.67 0.18 -9.11
C GLU A 289 -15.44 -0.65 -8.72
N ARG A 290 -14.24 -0.15 -9.03
CA ARG A 290 -12.97 -0.81 -8.74
C ARG A 290 -12.23 -0.05 -7.63
N ARG A 291 -12.79 -0.07 -6.42
CA ARG A 291 -12.27 0.68 -5.27
C ARG A 291 -12.02 -0.23 -4.08
N LEU A 292 -10.95 0.05 -3.36
CA LEU A 292 -10.69 -0.56 -2.05
C LEU A 292 -11.91 -0.44 -1.13
N PRO A 293 -12.30 -1.50 -0.43
CA PRO A 293 -13.57 -1.57 0.28
C PRO A 293 -13.75 -0.47 1.34
N GLY A 294 -12.68 -0.07 2.00
CA GLY A 294 -12.73 0.91 3.08
C GLY A 294 -12.29 2.33 2.70
N ASN A 295 -12.17 2.68 1.41
CA ASN A 295 -11.66 3.98 0.99
C ASN A 295 -12.75 4.91 0.48
N ILE A 296 -12.74 6.16 0.96
CA ILE A 296 -13.46 7.29 0.40
C ILE A 296 -12.44 8.41 0.18
N ASN A 297 -12.50 9.06 -1.00
CA ASN A 297 -11.81 10.32 -1.27
C ASN A 297 -12.83 11.29 -1.87
N ILE A 298 -13.04 12.41 -1.18
CA ILE A 298 -14.05 13.41 -1.53
C ILE A 298 -13.39 14.79 -1.55
N SER A 299 -13.70 15.59 -2.56
CA SER A 299 -13.37 17.02 -2.58
C SER A 299 -14.59 17.86 -2.27
N PHE A 300 -14.44 18.81 -1.38
CA PHE A 300 -15.44 19.80 -1.03
C PHE A 300 -15.10 21.11 -1.75
N LYS A 301 -16.05 21.62 -2.53
CA LYS A 301 -15.89 22.92 -3.20
C LYS A 301 -15.74 24.03 -2.16
N ASP A 302 -14.83 24.96 -2.44
CA ASP A 302 -14.58 26.18 -1.64
C ASP A 302 -14.08 25.92 -0.21
N LEU A 303 -13.48 24.75 0.06
CA LEU A 303 -12.88 24.43 1.36
C LEU A 303 -11.35 24.23 1.25
N ASN A 304 -10.70 24.42 2.41
CA ASN A 304 -9.29 24.10 2.61
C ASN A 304 -9.17 22.82 3.45
N SER A 305 -8.52 21.79 2.89
CA SER A 305 -8.37 20.49 3.56
C SER A 305 -7.57 20.56 4.86
N VAL A 306 -6.57 21.45 4.96
CA VAL A 306 -5.76 21.57 6.18
C VAL A 306 -6.61 22.12 7.32
N GLU A 307 -7.41 23.16 7.07
CA GLU A 307 -8.33 23.71 8.07
C GLU A 307 -9.41 22.68 8.44
N LEU A 308 -9.98 21.98 7.44
CA LEU A 308 -10.96 20.94 7.68
C LEU A 308 -10.41 19.84 8.60
N LEU A 309 -9.18 19.38 8.34
CA LEU A 309 -8.52 18.34 9.15
C LEU A 309 -8.26 18.81 10.58
N LEU A 310 -7.82 20.06 10.79
CA LEU A 310 -7.60 20.61 12.12
C LEU A 310 -8.92 20.68 12.91
N ARG A 311 -10.02 21.14 12.30
CA ARG A 311 -11.34 21.18 12.93
C ARG A 311 -11.91 19.79 13.23
N LEU A 312 -11.60 18.78 12.39
CA LEU A 312 -11.95 17.38 12.66
C LEU A 312 -11.16 16.82 13.85
N ASP A 313 -9.86 17.14 13.94
CA ASP A 313 -9.01 16.72 15.06
C ASP A 313 -9.46 17.31 16.38
N GLU A 314 -9.92 18.58 16.41
CA GLU A 314 -10.51 19.25 17.59
C GLU A 314 -11.71 18.48 18.18
N VAL A 315 -12.40 17.67 17.37
CA VAL A 315 -13.52 16.83 17.81
C VAL A 315 -13.13 15.34 17.88
N GLY A 316 -11.83 15.03 17.85
CA GLY A 316 -11.30 13.67 17.99
C GLY A 316 -11.42 12.79 16.74
N ILE A 317 -11.61 13.36 15.55
CA ILE A 317 -11.70 12.64 14.29
C ILE A 317 -10.38 12.75 13.54
N CYS A 318 -9.68 11.62 13.35
CA CYS A 318 -8.44 11.54 12.58
C CYS A 318 -8.73 11.12 11.13
N ALA A 319 -8.34 11.96 10.18
CA ALA A 319 -8.48 11.73 8.73
C ALA A 319 -7.28 12.32 7.97
N SER A 320 -7.26 12.25 6.65
CA SER A 320 -6.15 12.77 5.82
C SER A 320 -6.68 13.60 4.64
N GLY A 321 -5.88 14.55 4.14
CA GLY A 321 -6.21 15.44 3.01
C GLY A 321 -5.61 14.98 1.68
N GLY A 322 -5.60 13.69 1.35
CA GLY A 322 -4.93 13.15 0.18
C GLY A 322 -3.63 12.44 0.57
N SER A 323 -2.45 12.97 0.27
CA SER A 323 -1.18 12.35 0.68
C SER A 323 -0.84 12.71 2.14
N ALA A 324 -0.81 11.72 3.02
CA ALA A 324 -0.40 11.88 4.42
C ALA A 324 1.08 12.33 4.57
N CYS A 325 1.90 12.13 3.54
CA CYS A 325 3.33 12.46 3.56
C CYS A 325 3.63 13.91 3.13
N SER A 326 2.70 14.61 2.50
CA SER A 326 2.90 15.98 1.97
C SER A 326 2.32 17.09 2.85
N SER A 327 1.93 16.79 4.09
CA SER A 327 1.33 17.77 5.02
C SER A 327 2.23 18.98 5.39
N LYS A 328 3.50 18.99 4.95
CA LYS A 328 4.43 20.12 5.14
C LYS A 328 4.57 21.04 3.92
N GLU A 329 4.08 20.62 2.75
CA GLU A 329 4.13 21.44 1.54
C GLU A 329 2.70 21.69 1.05
N ALA A 330 2.39 22.96 0.77
CA ALA A 330 1.08 23.40 0.25
C ALA A 330 0.82 22.99 -1.22
N SER A 331 1.50 21.93 -1.71
CA SER A 331 1.34 21.43 -3.07
C SER A 331 0.16 20.46 -3.17
N PRO A 332 -0.64 20.56 -4.24
CA PRO A 332 -1.72 19.61 -4.50
C PRO A 332 -1.19 18.15 -4.58
N SER A 333 -2.03 17.18 -4.21
CA SER A 333 -1.70 15.76 -4.41
C SER A 333 -1.37 15.48 -5.88
N HIS A 334 -0.24 14.80 -6.13
CA HIS A 334 0.13 14.38 -7.48
C HIS A 334 -0.90 13.40 -8.07
N VAL A 335 -1.56 12.59 -7.23
CA VAL A 335 -2.64 11.67 -7.64
C VAL A 335 -3.85 12.46 -8.12
N LEU A 336 -4.32 13.42 -7.33
CA LEU A 336 -5.47 14.25 -7.71
C LEU A 336 -5.17 15.11 -8.95
N THR A 337 -3.93 15.56 -9.11
CA THR A 337 -3.47 16.24 -10.31
C THR A 337 -3.47 15.29 -11.52
N ALA A 338 -2.98 14.06 -11.35
CA ALA A 338 -2.91 13.06 -12.43
C ALA A 338 -4.27 12.63 -12.96
N ILE A 339 -5.32 12.57 -12.09
CA ILE A 339 -6.70 12.30 -12.53
C ILE A 339 -7.40 13.53 -13.14
N GLY A 340 -6.69 14.66 -13.29
CA GLY A 340 -7.23 15.89 -13.88
C GLY A 340 -8.17 16.69 -12.97
N LEU A 341 -8.13 16.48 -11.65
CA LEU A 341 -8.95 17.25 -10.72
C LEU A 341 -8.51 18.71 -10.69
N PRO A 342 -9.43 19.68 -10.89
CA PRO A 342 -9.09 21.09 -10.78
C PRO A 342 -8.43 21.45 -9.44
N SER A 343 -7.41 22.32 -9.46
CA SER A 343 -6.65 22.71 -8.25
C SER A 343 -7.55 23.21 -7.12
N GLU A 344 -8.63 23.93 -7.45
CA GLU A 344 -9.60 24.45 -6.48
C GLU A 344 -10.31 23.32 -5.72
N LEU A 345 -10.70 22.24 -6.42
CA LEU A 345 -11.31 21.08 -5.79
C LEU A 345 -10.27 20.21 -5.05
N SER A 346 -9.05 20.12 -5.57
CA SER A 346 -7.96 19.39 -4.94
C SER A 346 -7.60 19.95 -3.56
N LYS A 347 -7.72 21.28 -3.36
CA LYS A 347 -7.49 21.93 -2.07
C LYS A 347 -8.48 21.54 -0.97
N GLY A 348 -9.69 21.13 -1.35
CA GLY A 348 -10.74 20.70 -0.42
C GLY A 348 -10.84 19.18 -0.27
N ALA A 349 -9.82 18.42 -0.66
CA ALA A 349 -9.87 16.95 -0.63
C ALA A 349 -9.76 16.39 0.80
N LEU A 350 -10.61 15.43 1.11
CA LEU A 350 -10.63 14.64 2.34
C LEU A 350 -10.61 13.16 2.00
N ARG A 351 -9.64 12.42 2.55
CA ARG A 351 -9.61 10.97 2.51
C ARG A 351 -10.06 10.40 3.84
N LEU A 352 -11.03 9.50 3.78
CA LEU A 352 -11.50 8.70 4.91
C LEU A 352 -11.24 7.23 4.61
N THR A 353 -10.55 6.54 5.50
CA THR A 353 -10.27 5.12 5.32
C THR A 353 -10.64 4.32 6.57
N PHE A 354 -11.58 3.41 6.37
CA PHE A 354 -12.14 2.56 7.41
C PHE A 354 -11.25 1.35 7.68
N GLY A 355 -11.27 0.90 8.93
CA GLY A 355 -10.55 -0.28 9.39
C GLY A 355 -11.41 -1.14 10.31
N ASP A 356 -10.78 -2.18 10.85
CA ASP A 356 -11.46 -3.22 11.62
C ASP A 356 -12.13 -2.69 12.90
N TYR A 357 -11.59 -1.63 13.49
CA TYR A 357 -12.11 -1.04 14.71
C TYR A 357 -13.22 -0.02 14.51
N ASN A 358 -13.49 0.37 13.27
CA ASN A 358 -14.57 1.32 12.98
C ASN A 358 -15.94 0.66 13.11
N THR A 359 -16.89 1.42 13.65
CA THR A 359 -18.29 1.04 13.86
C THR A 359 -19.24 1.97 13.10
N LYS A 360 -20.52 1.63 13.11
CA LYS A 360 -21.56 2.48 12.53
C LYS A 360 -21.74 3.77 13.35
N GLU A 361 -21.59 3.67 14.67
CA GLU A 361 -21.64 4.79 15.60
C GLU A 361 -20.52 5.79 15.33
N ASP A 362 -19.31 5.32 14.98
CA ASP A 362 -18.21 6.19 14.55
C ASP A 362 -18.56 6.94 13.27
N VAL A 363 -19.22 6.28 12.32
CA VAL A 363 -19.68 6.91 11.07
C VAL A 363 -20.74 8.00 11.35
N GLU A 364 -21.70 7.72 12.25
CA GLU A 364 -22.70 8.72 12.64
C GLU A 364 -22.04 9.97 13.22
N TYR A 365 -21.12 9.78 14.16
CA TYR A 365 -20.37 10.87 14.78
C TYR A 365 -19.53 11.65 13.76
N LEU A 366 -18.84 10.94 12.85
CA LEU A 366 -18.08 11.57 11.78
C LEU A 366 -18.99 12.46 10.92
N VAL A 367 -20.10 11.92 10.42
CA VAL A 367 -20.99 12.64 9.51
C VAL A 367 -21.63 13.85 10.18
N GLU A 368 -22.08 13.74 11.43
CA GLU A 368 -22.67 14.85 12.19
C GLU A 368 -21.67 16.02 12.33
N ASN A 369 -20.46 15.74 12.76
CA ASN A 369 -19.44 16.78 12.92
C ASN A 369 -18.94 17.32 11.56
N LEU A 370 -18.77 16.46 10.56
CA LEU A 370 -18.35 16.90 9.22
C LEU A 370 -19.36 17.87 8.60
N VAL A 371 -20.67 17.59 8.71
CA VAL A 371 -21.73 18.49 8.23
C VAL A 371 -21.62 19.85 8.90
N ARG A 372 -21.57 19.87 10.25
CA ARG A 372 -21.46 21.11 11.03
C ARG A 372 -20.21 21.93 10.63
N ILE A 373 -19.04 21.26 10.58
CA ILE A 373 -17.77 21.93 10.26
C ILE A 373 -17.79 22.50 8.84
N VAL A 374 -18.27 21.74 7.85
CA VAL A 374 -18.38 22.20 6.45
C VAL A 374 -19.33 23.41 6.33
N GLU A 375 -20.46 23.39 7.02
CA GLU A 375 -21.40 24.52 7.05
C GLU A 375 -20.78 25.77 7.67
N GLU A 376 -20.05 25.63 8.77
CA GLU A 376 -19.33 26.72 9.42
C GLU A 376 -18.25 27.33 8.51
N MET A 377 -17.43 26.48 7.89
CA MET A 377 -16.34 26.90 6.99
C MET A 377 -16.87 27.61 5.72
N ARG A 378 -18.03 27.21 5.20
CA ARG A 378 -18.65 27.85 4.03
C ARG A 378 -19.31 29.21 4.33
N LYS A 379 -19.58 29.48 5.60
CA LYS A 379 -20.14 30.77 6.03
C LYS A 379 -19.05 31.81 6.38
N ALA A 380 -17.82 31.38 6.63
CA ALA A 380 -16.68 32.20 6.96
C ALA A 380 -16.02 32.78 5.71
#